data_3b4a5da4ad5a65f463023bedc0bcfc6e
#
_entry.id   3b4a5da4ad5a65f463023bedc0bcfc6e
#
_cell.length_a   1.000
_cell.length_b   1.000
_cell.length_c   1.000
_cell.angle_alpha   90.00
_cell.angle_beta   90.00
_cell.angle_gamma   90.00
#
_symmetry.space_group_name_H-M   'P 1'
#
loop_
_entity.id
_entity.type
_entity.pdbx_description
1 polymer ?
#
loop_
_entity_poly.entity_id
_entity_poly.type
_entity_poly.pdbx_seq_one_letter_code
_entity_poly.pdbx_strand_id
1 'polypeptide(L)'
;MSRCGLAAEETGVTGARGLASGRDFDPAAAGGPIQDLNAGDVSITDDGVNAVADHLQRFAGDGALQAPEQGMLDRLGSIASGDTESTTYDLNFYTHELDEAGRYAQLGYGPDSGVDLGSPDMYDVWNSVHTAALEDYGISGADLFFPGLAP
;
A
#
# COMPACT_ATOMS: atom_id res chain seq x y z
N MET A 1 14.04 -10.54 17.04
CA MET A 1 13.71 -10.71 17.41
C MET A 1 13.49 -10.33 17.46
N SER A 2 13.27 -10.00 17.15
CA SER A 2 12.77 -9.90 17.38
C SER A 2 12.50 -9.42 17.17
N ARG A 3 12.07 -9.31 16.90
CA ARG A 3 11.57 -9.28 17.02
C ARG A 3 11.14 -9.29 17.10
N CYS A 4 11.24 -9.03 16.87
CA CYS A 4 10.75 -9.31 17.14
C CYS A 4 10.38 -9.40 17.03
N GLY A 5 10.42 -9.23 16.88
CA GLY A 5 9.94 -9.76 17.16
C GLY A 5 9.70 -9.90 16.89
N LEU A 6 9.31 -9.82 16.59
CA LEU A 6 9.04 -10.33 16.67
C LEU A 6 9.11 -10.81 16.56
N ALA A 7 9.13 -10.83 16.23
CA ALA A 7 9.18 -11.53 16.33
C ALA A 7 9.33 -11.93 16.05
N ALA A 8 9.30 -12.00 15.67
CA ALA A 8 9.48 -12.67 15.77
C ALA A 8 9.78 -12.98 15.53
N GLU A 9 9.72 -13.07 15.39
CA GLU A 9 9.92 -13.66 15.52
C GLU A 9 10.03 -14.17 15.23
N GLU A 10 9.92 -14.49 14.79
CA GLU A 10 9.82 -15.16 14.60
C GLU A 10 9.77 -15.82 14.12
N THR A 11 9.52 -16.39 13.57
CA THR A 11 9.47 -17.12 13.33
C THR A 11 9.70 -17.86 12.47
N GLY A 12 9.95 -18.65 12.35
CA GLY A 12 10.39 -19.26 11.30
C GLY A 12 9.63 -19.28 10.13
N VAL A 13 8.69 -19.25 10.23
CA VAL A 13 7.96 -19.18 9.28
C VAL A 13 7.78 -17.97 8.87
N THR A 14 7.15 -17.77 8.10
CA THR A 14 6.66 -16.60 7.81
C THR A 14 6.26 -16.05 8.96
N GLY A 15 6.32 -15.25 9.31
CA GLY A 15 5.91 -15.11 10.36
C GLY A 15 5.58 -14.12 11.24
N ALA A 16 5.25 -13.03 10.84
CA ALA A 16 4.74 -12.00 11.71
C ALA A 16 3.24 -11.83 11.54
N ARG A 17 2.62 -11.30 12.59
CA ARG A 17 1.25 -10.84 12.51
C ARG A 17 1.23 -9.33 12.67
N GLY A 18 0.63 -8.63 11.71
CA GLY A 18 0.53 -7.19 11.76
C GLY A 18 -0.45 -6.74 12.84
N LEU A 19 0.02 -5.83 13.71
CA LEU A 19 -0.78 -5.35 14.84
C LEU A 19 -1.94 -4.46 14.39
N ALA A 20 -1.73 -3.66 13.36
CA ALA A 20 -2.76 -2.78 12.84
C ALA A 20 -3.66 -3.48 11.82
N SER A 21 -3.05 -4.24 10.93
CA SER A 21 -3.76 -4.90 9.83
C SER A 21 -4.43 -6.21 10.24
N GLY A 22 -3.88 -6.89 11.24
CA GLY A 22 -4.35 -8.22 11.62
C GLY A 22 -4.01 -9.30 10.62
N ARG A 23 -3.04 -9.05 9.73
CA ARG A 23 -2.67 -9.98 8.66
C ARG A 23 -1.35 -10.66 8.96
N ASP A 24 -1.25 -11.93 8.57
CA ASP A 24 0.01 -12.66 8.62
C ASP A 24 0.83 -12.34 7.37
N PHE A 25 2.14 -12.15 7.52
CA PHE A 25 3.01 -11.78 6.41
C PHE A 25 4.46 -12.13 6.71
N ASP A 26 5.32 -12.04 5.70
CA ASP A 26 6.76 -12.24 5.83
C ASP A 26 7.49 -10.90 5.80
N PRO A 27 7.91 -10.37 6.95
CA PRO A 27 8.60 -9.08 6.99
C PRO A 27 9.93 -9.09 6.21
N ALA A 28 10.57 -10.23 6.09
CA ALA A 28 11.84 -10.34 5.34
C ALA A 28 11.64 -10.22 3.84
N ALA A 29 10.41 -10.41 3.35
CA ALA A 29 10.08 -10.32 1.93
C ALA A 29 9.26 -9.08 1.60
N ALA A 30 9.25 -8.09 2.47
CA ALA A 30 8.35 -6.94 2.37
C ALA A 30 9.02 -5.65 1.85
N GLY A 31 10.25 -5.74 1.36
CA GLY A 31 10.92 -4.58 0.76
C GLY A 31 11.44 -3.57 1.76
N GLY A 32 11.84 -4.03 2.94
CA GLY A 32 12.42 -3.19 3.99
C GLY A 32 11.72 -3.38 5.32
N PRO A 33 12.28 -2.83 6.40
CA PRO A 33 11.72 -2.96 7.74
C PRO A 33 10.41 -2.19 7.87
N ILE A 34 9.61 -2.57 8.87
CA ILE A 34 8.41 -1.82 9.22
C ILE A 34 8.85 -0.47 9.81
N GLN A 35 8.16 0.58 9.40
CA GLN A 35 8.44 1.94 9.84
C GLN A 35 7.30 2.43 10.75
N ASP A 36 7.55 3.53 11.44
CA ASP A 36 6.55 4.18 12.29
C ASP A 36 6.22 5.54 11.67
N LEU A 37 5.26 5.55 10.76
CA LEU A 37 4.87 6.71 9.98
C LEU A 37 3.45 7.15 10.31
N ASN A 38 3.11 8.38 9.93
CA ASN A 38 1.79 8.95 10.19
C ASN A 38 1.23 9.54 8.90
N ALA A 39 0.13 8.98 8.41
CA ALA A 39 -0.53 9.45 7.20
C ALA A 39 -0.99 10.90 7.31
N GLY A 40 -1.32 11.37 8.52
CA GLY A 40 -1.75 12.74 8.76
C GLY A 40 -0.67 13.79 8.48
N ASP A 41 0.59 13.38 8.42
CA ASP A 41 1.71 14.28 8.14
C ASP A 41 2.01 14.45 6.65
N VAL A 42 1.27 13.77 5.79
CA VAL A 42 1.54 13.71 4.35
C VAL A 42 0.61 14.65 3.58
N SER A 43 1.16 15.35 2.60
CA SER A 43 0.37 16.19 1.69
C SER A 43 0.16 15.48 0.36
N ILE A 44 -1.05 15.57 -0.18
CA ILE A 44 -1.40 14.96 -1.46
C ILE A 44 -1.03 15.95 -2.57
N THR A 45 -0.15 15.52 -3.48
CA THR A 45 0.34 16.33 -4.59
C THR A 45 -0.04 15.70 -5.92
N ASP A 46 -0.02 16.50 -7.00
CA ASP A 46 -0.27 15.97 -8.35
C ASP A 46 0.71 14.86 -8.72
N ASP A 47 1.99 15.05 -8.41
CA ASP A 47 3.00 14.03 -8.71
C ASP A 47 2.72 12.73 -7.93
N GLY A 48 2.32 12.86 -6.68
CA GLY A 48 1.96 11.70 -5.87
C GLY A 48 0.72 10.99 -6.39
N VAL A 49 -0.29 11.74 -6.81
CA VAL A 49 -1.51 11.15 -7.40
C VAL A 49 -1.16 10.37 -8.67
N ASN A 50 -0.29 10.93 -9.52
CA ASN A 50 0.15 10.23 -10.72
C ASN A 50 0.91 8.95 -10.39
N ALA A 51 1.76 8.98 -9.36
CA ALA A 51 2.48 7.80 -8.91
C ALA A 51 1.53 6.71 -8.40
N VAL A 52 0.48 7.10 -7.66
CA VAL A 52 -0.54 6.15 -7.22
C VAL A 52 -1.26 5.54 -8.42
N ALA A 53 -1.65 6.38 -9.39
CA ALA A 53 -2.34 5.90 -10.60
C ALA A 53 -1.47 4.90 -11.36
N ASP A 54 -0.18 5.19 -11.54
CA ASP A 54 0.74 4.30 -12.24
C ASP A 54 0.90 2.98 -11.48
N HIS A 55 1.00 3.03 -10.16
CA HIS A 55 1.12 1.83 -9.34
C HIS A 55 -0.12 0.94 -9.47
N LEU A 56 -1.31 1.52 -9.34
CA LEU A 56 -2.56 0.77 -9.48
C LEU A 56 -2.68 0.15 -10.88
N GLN A 57 -2.28 0.88 -11.91
CA GLN A 57 -2.35 0.39 -13.29
C GLN A 57 -1.50 -0.85 -13.50
N ARG A 58 -0.41 -1.00 -12.77
CA ARG A 58 0.46 -2.19 -12.87
C ARG A 58 -0.25 -3.47 -12.44
N PHE A 59 -1.25 -3.37 -11.57
CA PHE A 59 -2.06 -4.52 -11.18
C PHE A 59 -3.17 -4.83 -12.20
N ALA A 60 -3.64 -3.80 -12.90
CA ALA A 60 -4.71 -3.96 -13.89
C ALA A 60 -4.18 -4.40 -15.27
N GLY A 61 -2.88 -4.30 -15.50
CA GLY A 61 -2.28 -4.60 -16.79
C GLY A 61 -2.82 -3.66 -17.85
N ASP A 62 -3.38 -4.22 -18.92
CA ASP A 62 -4.02 -3.43 -20.00
C ASP A 62 -5.48 -3.12 -19.73
N GLY A 63 -6.03 -3.59 -18.62
CA GLY A 63 -7.42 -3.38 -18.26
C GLY A 63 -7.67 -2.04 -17.59
N ALA A 64 -8.94 -1.74 -17.40
CA ALA A 64 -9.35 -0.58 -16.62
C ALA A 64 -9.18 -0.84 -15.13
N LEU A 65 -8.97 0.22 -14.36
CA LEU A 65 -9.01 0.13 -12.91
C LEU A 65 -10.42 -0.23 -12.45
N GLN A 66 -10.51 -0.90 -11.31
CA GLN A 66 -11.80 -1.19 -10.69
C GLN A 66 -12.43 0.11 -10.19
N ALA A 67 -13.76 0.13 -10.11
CA ALA A 67 -14.49 1.34 -9.73
C ALA A 67 -14.07 1.93 -8.37
N PRO A 68 -13.85 1.13 -7.32
CA PRO A 68 -13.39 1.70 -6.04
C PRO A 68 -12.07 2.44 -6.16
N GLU A 69 -11.09 1.89 -6.87
CA GLU A 69 -9.79 2.50 -7.05
C GLU A 69 -9.87 3.75 -7.89
N GLN A 70 -10.63 3.71 -8.97
CA GLN A 70 -10.85 4.89 -9.81
C GLN A 70 -11.54 6.00 -9.01
N GLY A 71 -12.51 5.66 -8.18
CA GLY A 71 -13.18 6.63 -7.31
C GLY A 71 -12.22 7.29 -6.34
N MET A 72 -11.30 6.53 -5.75
CA MET A 72 -10.29 7.09 -4.87
C MET A 72 -9.32 8.00 -5.64
N LEU A 73 -8.89 7.61 -6.83
CA LEU A 73 -8.03 8.47 -7.66
C LEU A 73 -8.71 9.78 -8.01
N ASP A 74 -9.99 9.75 -8.35
CA ASP A 74 -10.75 10.96 -8.66
C ASP A 74 -10.78 11.90 -7.44
N ARG A 75 -10.98 11.35 -6.25
CA ARG A 75 -10.93 12.13 -5.02
C ARG A 75 -9.54 12.73 -4.79
N LEU A 76 -8.48 11.93 -4.95
CA LEU A 76 -7.11 12.40 -4.74
C LEU A 76 -6.77 13.55 -5.71
N GLY A 77 -7.20 13.45 -6.95
CA GLY A 77 -7.01 14.52 -7.94
C GLY A 77 -7.70 15.81 -7.53
N SER A 78 -8.94 15.72 -7.02
CA SER A 78 -9.69 16.89 -6.54
C SER A 78 -9.05 17.50 -5.30
N ILE A 79 -8.48 16.67 -4.43
CA ILE A 79 -7.76 17.14 -3.23
C ILE A 79 -6.47 17.86 -3.65
N ALA A 80 -5.71 17.28 -4.56
CA ALA A 80 -4.47 17.88 -5.03
C ALA A 80 -4.71 19.24 -5.71
N SER A 81 -5.84 19.39 -6.40
CA SER A 81 -6.20 20.66 -7.04
C SER A 81 -6.82 21.68 -6.09
N GLY A 82 -7.12 21.29 -4.85
CA GLY A 82 -7.72 22.16 -3.86
C GLY A 82 -9.24 22.23 -3.89
N ASP A 83 -9.89 21.41 -4.71
CA ASP A 83 -11.36 21.42 -4.84
C ASP A 83 -12.08 20.65 -3.74
N THR A 84 -11.38 19.73 -3.07
CA THR A 84 -11.95 18.87 -2.04
C THR A 84 -10.96 18.78 -0.88
N GLU A 85 -11.46 18.74 0.34
CA GLU A 85 -10.60 18.51 1.51
C GLU A 85 -10.34 17.03 1.67
N SER A 86 -9.12 16.68 2.10
CA SER A 86 -8.76 15.29 2.36
C SER A 86 -9.42 14.80 3.65
N THR A 87 -9.80 13.53 3.63
CA THR A 87 -10.23 12.82 4.83
C THR A 87 -9.14 11.85 5.25
N THR A 88 -9.28 11.26 6.43
CA THR A 88 -8.37 10.21 6.90
C THR A 88 -8.31 9.05 5.90
N TYR A 89 -9.43 8.68 5.29
CA TYR A 89 -9.47 7.61 4.29
C TYR A 89 -8.61 7.95 3.06
N ASP A 90 -8.70 9.18 2.59
CA ASP A 90 -7.92 9.63 1.44
C ASP A 90 -6.42 9.55 1.74
N LEU A 91 -6.00 10.04 2.89
CA LEU A 91 -4.60 10.00 3.31
C LEU A 91 -4.12 8.57 3.51
N ASN A 92 -4.95 7.71 4.09
CA ASN A 92 -4.61 6.31 4.28
C ASN A 92 -4.40 5.61 2.94
N PHE A 93 -5.31 5.80 1.99
CA PHE A 93 -5.20 5.21 0.67
C PHE A 93 -3.95 5.70 -0.06
N TYR A 94 -3.76 7.00 -0.07
CA TYR A 94 -2.64 7.66 -0.76
C TYR A 94 -1.29 7.17 -0.24
N THR A 95 -1.09 7.22 1.08
CA THR A 95 0.17 6.81 1.70
C THR A 95 0.41 5.32 1.55
N HIS A 96 -0.65 4.51 1.64
CA HIS A 96 -0.54 3.06 1.46
C HIS A 96 -0.05 2.72 0.06
N GLU A 97 -0.66 3.29 -0.98
CA GLU A 97 -0.28 2.97 -2.36
C GLU A 97 1.13 3.44 -2.69
N LEU A 98 1.53 4.63 -2.22
CA LEU A 98 2.90 5.11 -2.43
C LEU A 98 3.93 4.25 -1.72
N ASP A 99 3.65 3.86 -0.48
CA ASP A 99 4.55 3.01 0.30
C ASP A 99 4.68 1.63 -0.33
N GLU A 100 3.56 1.06 -0.77
CA GLU A 100 3.55 -0.20 -1.47
C GLU A 100 4.44 -0.14 -2.71
N ALA A 101 4.29 0.89 -3.53
CA ALA A 101 5.12 1.09 -4.72
C ALA A 101 6.61 1.16 -4.38
N GLY A 102 6.96 1.87 -3.31
CA GLY A 102 8.34 1.98 -2.84
C GLY A 102 8.92 0.64 -2.40
N ARG A 103 8.14 -0.17 -1.70
CA ARG A 103 8.56 -1.49 -1.26
C ARG A 103 8.76 -2.44 -2.43
N TYR A 104 7.89 -2.41 -3.43
CA TYR A 104 8.10 -3.18 -4.66
C TYR A 104 9.40 -2.79 -5.34
N ALA A 105 9.70 -1.49 -5.42
CA ALA A 105 10.95 -1.02 -6.02
C ALA A 105 12.18 -1.55 -5.27
N GLN A 106 12.11 -1.57 -3.93
CA GLN A 106 13.20 -2.11 -3.11
C GLN A 106 13.45 -3.60 -3.36
N LEU A 107 12.40 -4.33 -3.70
CA LEU A 107 12.51 -5.76 -4.00
C LEU A 107 13.00 -6.03 -5.43
N GLY A 108 13.20 -4.99 -6.25
CA GLY A 108 13.59 -5.15 -7.64
C GLY A 108 12.41 -5.23 -8.61
N TYR A 109 11.22 -4.93 -8.13
CA TYR A 109 9.98 -4.97 -8.94
C TYR A 109 9.47 -3.55 -9.25
N GLY A 110 10.38 -2.63 -9.52
CA GLY A 110 10.02 -1.27 -9.95
C GLY A 110 9.33 -1.25 -11.31
N PRO A 111 8.89 -0.05 -11.76
CA PRO A 111 8.10 0.06 -13.01
C PRO A 111 8.80 -0.48 -14.26
N ASP A 112 10.14 -0.44 -14.28
CA ASP A 112 10.90 -0.89 -15.43
C ASP A 112 11.32 -2.36 -15.35
N SER A 113 10.87 -3.09 -14.35
CA SER A 113 11.28 -4.48 -14.13
C SER A 113 10.63 -5.47 -15.10
N GLY A 114 9.53 -5.09 -15.75
CA GLY A 114 8.76 -5.99 -16.60
C GLY A 114 7.89 -6.98 -15.84
N VAL A 115 7.83 -6.88 -14.52
CA VAL A 115 7.04 -7.80 -13.71
C VAL A 115 5.58 -7.36 -13.69
N ASP A 116 4.67 -8.32 -13.92
CA ASP A 116 3.24 -8.10 -13.80
C ASP A 116 2.84 -8.28 -12.34
N LEU A 117 2.59 -7.18 -11.65
CA LEU A 117 2.23 -7.20 -10.22
C LEU A 117 0.89 -7.90 -9.97
N GLY A 118 0.01 -7.98 -10.97
CA GLY A 118 -1.27 -8.66 -10.85
C GLY A 118 -1.20 -10.16 -11.11
N SER A 119 -0.02 -10.70 -11.41
CA SER A 119 0.15 -12.13 -11.66
C SER A 119 -0.10 -12.94 -10.39
N PRO A 120 -0.76 -14.11 -10.48
CA PRO A 120 -0.92 -14.99 -9.33
C PRO A 120 0.40 -15.39 -8.66
N ASP A 121 1.49 -15.46 -9.44
CA ASP A 121 2.81 -15.79 -8.90
C ASP A 121 3.33 -14.72 -7.94
N MET A 122 2.79 -13.51 -7.99
CA MET A 122 3.18 -12.41 -7.14
C MET A 122 2.36 -12.28 -5.86
N TYR A 123 1.43 -13.19 -5.61
CA TYR A 123 0.52 -13.05 -4.47
C TYR A 123 1.26 -12.97 -3.14
N ASP A 124 2.25 -13.84 -2.90
CA ASP A 124 2.98 -13.84 -1.63
C ASP A 124 3.78 -12.56 -1.45
N VAL A 125 4.36 -12.05 -2.53
CA VAL A 125 5.06 -10.75 -2.52
C VAL A 125 4.05 -9.65 -2.19
N TRP A 126 2.93 -9.63 -2.90
CA TRP A 126 1.88 -8.66 -2.63
C TRP A 126 1.42 -8.71 -1.17
N ASN A 127 1.18 -9.90 -0.63
CA ASN A 127 0.71 -10.03 0.75
C ASN A 127 1.69 -9.40 1.73
N SER A 128 2.98 -9.64 1.55
CA SER A 128 4.00 -9.09 2.46
C SER A 128 4.17 -7.58 2.27
N VAL A 129 4.21 -7.10 1.04
CA VAL A 129 4.35 -5.67 0.74
C VAL A 129 3.12 -4.89 1.20
N HIS A 130 1.94 -5.37 0.85
CA HIS A 130 0.67 -4.74 1.22
C HIS A 130 0.52 -4.64 2.74
N THR A 131 0.80 -5.74 3.44
CA THR A 131 0.67 -5.79 4.89
C THR A 131 1.69 -4.88 5.56
N ALA A 132 2.95 -4.90 5.11
CA ALA A 132 3.97 -4.01 5.65
C ALA A 132 3.61 -2.53 5.45
N ALA A 133 3.05 -2.17 4.30
CA ALA A 133 2.61 -0.81 4.04
C ALA A 133 1.48 -0.38 4.99
N LEU A 134 0.55 -1.28 5.31
CA LEU A 134 -0.46 -1.00 6.32
C LEU A 134 0.18 -0.78 7.69
N GLU A 135 1.13 -1.63 8.07
CA GLU A 135 1.78 -1.53 9.37
C GLU A 135 2.64 -0.28 9.50
N ASP A 136 3.28 0.18 8.41
CA ASP A 136 4.10 1.41 8.43
C ASP A 136 3.30 2.61 8.93
N TYR A 137 2.02 2.68 8.59
CA TYR A 137 1.15 3.79 8.96
C TYR A 137 0.13 3.43 10.03
N GLY A 138 0.19 2.22 10.56
CA GLY A 138 -0.74 1.77 11.60
C GLY A 138 -2.20 1.73 11.12
N ILE A 139 -2.43 1.30 9.87
CA ILE A 139 -3.74 1.36 9.22
C ILE A 139 -4.36 -0.03 9.11
N SER A 140 -5.65 -0.12 9.43
CA SER A 140 -6.45 -1.30 9.12
C SER A 140 -6.85 -1.25 7.64
N GLY A 141 -6.88 -2.40 6.97
CA GLY A 141 -7.35 -2.48 5.58
C GLY A 141 -8.78 -1.98 5.39
N ALA A 142 -9.59 -1.98 6.45
CA ALA A 142 -10.96 -1.47 6.41
C ALA A 142 -11.02 0.06 6.27
N ASP A 143 -9.92 0.77 6.51
CA ASP A 143 -9.87 2.23 6.54
C ASP A 143 -9.18 2.83 5.31
N LEU A 144 -9.02 2.06 4.23
CA LEU A 144 -8.33 2.53 3.02
C LEU A 144 -9.23 3.27 2.04
N PHE A 145 -10.53 2.98 2.03
CA PHE A 145 -11.43 3.56 1.05
C PHE A 145 -12.43 4.51 1.70
N PHE A 146 -12.68 5.63 1.05
CA PHE A 146 -13.71 6.56 1.47
C PHE A 146 -15.06 5.82 1.55
N PRO A 147 -15.89 6.08 2.57
CA PRO A 147 -17.17 5.38 2.71
C PRO A 147 -18.02 5.48 1.44
N GLY A 148 -18.54 4.34 1.01
CA GLY A 148 -19.32 4.23 -0.22
C GLY A 148 -18.48 3.82 -1.44
N LEU A 149 -17.14 3.88 -1.35
CA LEU A 149 -16.25 3.46 -2.44
C LEU A 149 -15.60 2.11 -2.20
N ALA A 150 -15.67 1.57 -0.99
CA ALA A 150 -15.01 0.29 -0.68
C ALA A 150 -15.52 -0.84 -1.57
N PRO A 151 -14.64 -1.79 -1.96
CA PRO A 151 -15.03 -2.94 -2.77
C PRO A 151 -16.09 -3.81 -2.11
#